data_3844a64606bed2884774f9129a5f34e2
#
_entry.id   3844a64606bed2884774f9129a5f34e2
#
_cell.length_a   1.000
_cell.length_b   1.000
_cell.length_c   1.000
_cell.angle_alpha   90.00
_cell.angle_beta   90.00
_cell.angle_gamma   90.00
#
_symmetry.space_group_name_H-M   'P 1'
#
loop_
_entity.id
_entity.type
_entity.pdbx_description
1 polymer ?
#
loop_
_entity_poly.entity_id
_entity_poly.type
_entity_poly.pdbx_seq_one_letter_code
_entity_poly.pdbx_strand_id
1 'polypeptide(L)'
;MNRRIFRRAPIFALAIFAALCGIVAQTSDARSGPTAPTVPAGFIIETIAHVPSPRELAVTSNGDLIVGTSGRNVAIVPDATGSPLPATTFVTMPDRTASGVALGAGSLYVGTYGGVWRMQYRTGDRIARAIPERIAVERPGGGRHHVTTSVAVGRETLYASVGSSCNACIESDTTRATIQEMDFDGSNPRIRATHIRNAIALAVDPATGALWAGVAGQDELTPGHPYEVFDEVSAHPGTADYGWPGCYENHRPVDGKRDCSAQTVARVALPAYETPIGAAFYVPGTGIHDFGERFRGGAFVALHGSWHTPRVEPRVVFVPMHHDEPTTAVDWNDPTKQWSTFVGGYQHEDGSRVGRPTGIAFAADGSLFVADDLAGVIYRIRPKH
;
A
#
# COMPACT_ATOMS: atom_id res chain seq x y z
N MET A 1 -7.78 -90.46 12.25
CA MET A 1 -7.97 -90.97 13.64
C MET A 1 -8.47 -89.82 14.49
N ASN A 2 -9.68 -89.94 14.90
CA ASN A 2 -10.56 -89.23 15.79
C ASN A 2 -9.93 -88.42 16.93
N ARG A 3 -10.49 -87.27 17.22
CA ARG A 3 -11.29 -87.04 18.42
C ARG A 3 -11.97 -85.65 18.39
N ARG A 4 -13.29 -85.63 18.42
CA ARG A 4 -14.16 -84.55 18.75
C ARG A 4 -14.05 -84.21 20.23
N ILE A 5 -13.97 -82.93 20.59
CA ILE A 5 -14.22 -82.47 21.95
C ILE A 5 -15.21 -81.27 21.85
N PHE A 6 -16.39 -81.51 22.42
CA PHE A 6 -17.43 -80.58 22.71
C PHE A 6 -16.91 -79.61 23.80
N ARG A 7 -17.06 -78.32 23.58
CA ARG A 7 -17.00 -77.28 24.62
C ARG A 7 -18.24 -76.45 24.65
N ARG A 8 -18.80 -76.36 25.84
CA ARG A 8 -20.01 -75.62 26.24
C ARG A 8 -19.84 -74.14 26.10
N ALA A 9 -20.88 -73.43 25.65
CA ALA A 9 -21.02 -72.02 25.66
C ALA A 9 -21.29 -71.46 27.07
N PRO A 10 -20.69 -70.37 27.49
CA PRO A 10 -21.18 -69.58 28.62
C PRO A 10 -22.12 -68.49 28.16
N ILE A 11 -23.20 -68.33 28.91
CA ILE A 11 -24.19 -67.26 28.84
C ILE A 11 -23.51 -65.99 29.30
N PHE A 12 -23.43 -64.97 28.43
CA PHE A 12 -23.01 -63.65 28.83
C PHE A 12 -24.26 -62.79 29.06
N ALA A 13 -24.35 -62.28 30.27
CA ALA A 13 -25.36 -61.27 30.67
C ALA A 13 -25.11 -59.93 29.97
N LEU A 14 -26.13 -59.41 29.34
CA LEU A 14 -26.10 -58.10 28.65
C LEU A 14 -26.24 -57.00 29.71
N ALA A 15 -25.14 -56.32 30.06
CA ALA A 15 -25.15 -55.10 30.84
C ALA A 15 -25.40 -53.91 29.92
N ILE A 16 -26.57 -53.29 30.05
CA ILE A 16 -26.92 -52.03 29.31
C ILE A 16 -26.20 -50.88 30.02
N PHE A 17 -25.13 -50.38 29.43
CA PHE A 17 -24.52 -49.11 29.78
C PHE A 17 -25.28 -47.97 29.09
N ALA A 18 -26.04 -47.20 29.82
CA ALA A 18 -26.59 -45.95 29.37
C ALA A 18 -25.47 -44.90 29.29
N ALA A 19 -24.99 -44.64 28.06
CA ALA A 19 -24.07 -43.54 27.81
C ALA A 19 -24.87 -42.22 27.86
N LEU A 20 -24.73 -41.46 28.96
CA LEU A 20 -25.09 -40.01 28.95
C LEU A 20 -24.19 -39.28 28.00
N CYS A 21 -24.68 -38.98 26.79
CA CYS A 21 -24.06 -38.04 25.88
C CYS A 21 -24.26 -36.62 26.47
N GLY A 22 -23.27 -36.15 27.23
CA GLY A 22 -23.17 -34.74 27.57
C GLY A 22 -22.91 -33.94 26.31
N ILE A 23 -23.94 -33.21 25.86
CA ILE A 23 -23.78 -32.18 24.83
C ILE A 23 -22.97 -31.06 25.48
N VAL A 24 -21.66 -31.04 25.27
CA VAL A 24 -20.84 -29.87 25.51
C VAL A 24 -21.24 -28.87 24.42
N ALA A 25 -22.11 -27.92 24.78
CA ALA A 25 -22.33 -26.73 23.97
C ALA A 25 -20.98 -26.00 23.87
N GLN A 26 -20.30 -26.13 22.74
CA GLN A 26 -19.21 -25.22 22.39
C GLN A 26 -19.85 -23.85 22.22
N THR A 27 -19.76 -23.02 23.26
CA THR A 27 -19.94 -21.58 23.10
C THR A 27 -18.82 -21.15 22.16
N SER A 28 -19.19 -20.90 20.90
CA SER A 28 -18.34 -20.13 20.01
C SER A 28 -18.20 -18.76 20.65
N ASP A 29 -17.04 -18.48 21.25
CA ASP A 29 -16.65 -17.14 21.59
C ASP A 29 -16.76 -16.32 20.31
N ALA A 30 -17.80 -15.51 20.22
CA ALA A 30 -17.94 -14.51 19.19
C ALA A 30 -16.74 -13.59 19.36
N ARG A 31 -15.79 -13.62 18.43
CA ARG A 31 -14.64 -12.72 18.40
C ARG A 31 -15.17 -11.29 18.48
N SER A 32 -14.99 -10.64 19.61
CA SER A 32 -15.40 -9.27 19.83
C SER A 32 -14.36 -8.34 19.22
N GLY A 33 -14.39 -8.16 17.91
CA GLY A 33 -13.47 -7.28 17.19
C GLY A 33 -14.15 -6.70 15.94
N PRO A 34 -13.57 -5.69 15.31
CA PRO A 34 -14.13 -5.09 14.12
C PRO A 34 -14.28 -6.14 13.01
N THR A 35 -15.43 -6.17 12.36
CA THR A 35 -15.68 -7.01 11.18
C THR A 35 -15.37 -6.29 9.88
N ALA A 36 -15.09 -4.98 9.95
CA ALA A 36 -14.75 -4.11 8.84
C ALA A 36 -13.96 -2.91 9.36
N PRO A 37 -13.19 -2.23 8.48
CA PRO A 37 -12.50 -1.00 8.85
C PRO A 37 -13.45 0.09 9.32
N THR A 38 -12.95 0.98 10.18
CA THR A 38 -13.71 2.09 10.78
C THR A 38 -13.13 3.44 10.38
N VAL A 39 -13.97 4.45 10.31
CA VAL A 39 -13.62 5.85 10.00
C VAL A 39 -14.09 6.78 11.12
N PRO A 40 -13.54 8.01 11.25
CA PRO A 40 -13.97 8.97 12.25
C PRO A 40 -15.47 9.29 12.16
N ALA A 41 -16.03 9.75 13.30
CA ALA A 41 -17.38 10.29 13.32
C ALA A 41 -17.53 11.42 12.27
N GLY A 42 -18.64 11.42 11.55
CA GLY A 42 -18.89 12.35 10.44
C GLY A 42 -18.49 11.79 9.06
N PHE A 43 -17.92 10.59 8.99
CA PHE A 43 -17.63 9.91 7.73
C PHE A 43 -18.40 8.60 7.60
N ILE A 44 -18.55 8.13 6.37
CA ILE A 44 -19.02 6.80 6.03
C ILE A 44 -17.96 6.09 5.19
N ILE A 45 -17.88 4.77 5.35
CA ILE A 45 -17.07 3.87 4.53
C ILE A 45 -17.98 2.82 3.91
N GLU A 46 -17.83 2.58 2.63
CA GLU A 46 -18.62 1.61 1.88
C GLU A 46 -17.76 0.80 0.94
N THR A 47 -18.01 -0.49 0.80
CA THR A 47 -17.39 -1.33 -0.23
C THR A 47 -18.08 -1.08 -1.56
N ILE A 48 -17.32 -0.62 -2.56
CA ILE A 48 -17.85 -0.29 -3.89
C ILE A 48 -17.51 -1.30 -4.97
N ALA A 49 -16.47 -2.10 -4.79
CA ALA A 49 -16.06 -3.11 -5.74
C ALA A 49 -15.25 -4.23 -5.10
N HIS A 50 -15.24 -5.40 -5.77
CA HIS A 50 -14.33 -6.50 -5.49
C HIS A 50 -13.29 -6.59 -6.60
N VAL A 51 -12.01 -6.52 -6.22
CA VAL A 51 -10.86 -6.63 -7.11
C VAL A 51 -9.82 -7.55 -6.45
N PRO A 52 -9.39 -8.64 -7.09
CA PRO A 52 -8.39 -9.53 -6.50
C PRO A 52 -7.05 -8.81 -6.27
N SER A 53 -6.58 -8.81 -5.02
CA SER A 53 -5.29 -8.25 -4.59
C SER A 53 -5.01 -6.85 -5.17
N PRO A 54 -5.91 -5.85 -4.92
CA PRO A 54 -5.78 -4.52 -5.47
C PRO A 54 -4.56 -3.81 -4.86
N ARG A 55 -3.96 -2.91 -5.62
CA ARG A 55 -2.77 -2.16 -5.23
C ARG A 55 -3.02 -0.66 -5.44
N GLU A 56 -2.20 0.03 -6.21
CA GLU A 56 -2.34 1.46 -6.42
C GLU A 56 -3.58 1.84 -7.22
N LEU A 57 -4.05 3.06 -7.03
CA LEU A 57 -5.29 3.57 -7.57
C LEU A 57 -5.06 4.85 -8.39
N ALA A 58 -5.78 4.99 -9.50
CA ALA A 58 -5.82 6.23 -10.25
C ALA A 58 -7.27 6.57 -10.64
N VAL A 59 -7.75 7.73 -10.20
CA VAL A 59 -9.11 8.21 -10.52
C VAL A 59 -9.09 8.93 -11.85
N THR A 60 -10.04 8.61 -12.69
CA THR A 60 -10.21 9.26 -14.00
C THR A 60 -11.06 10.53 -13.88
N SER A 61 -11.00 11.40 -14.87
CA SER A 61 -11.75 12.65 -14.84
C SER A 61 -13.28 12.49 -14.90
N ASN A 62 -13.77 11.31 -15.34
CA ASN A 62 -15.21 11.00 -15.35
C ASN A 62 -15.64 10.13 -14.15
N GLY A 63 -14.77 9.95 -13.15
CA GLY A 63 -15.10 9.23 -11.92
C GLY A 63 -15.00 7.70 -12.00
N ASP A 64 -14.45 7.13 -13.08
CA ASP A 64 -14.03 5.73 -13.10
C ASP A 64 -12.75 5.56 -12.26
N LEU A 65 -12.48 4.35 -11.75
CA LEU A 65 -11.28 4.07 -10.96
C LEU A 65 -10.44 2.99 -11.64
N ILE A 66 -9.22 3.31 -12.02
CA ILE A 66 -8.21 2.34 -12.47
C ILE A 66 -7.52 1.75 -11.23
N VAL A 67 -7.37 0.43 -11.22
CA VAL A 67 -6.85 -0.33 -10.09
C VAL A 67 -5.69 -1.21 -10.54
N GLY A 68 -4.49 -0.92 -10.06
CA GLY A 68 -3.35 -1.83 -10.15
C GLY A 68 -3.56 -3.08 -9.30
N THR A 69 -2.91 -4.19 -9.63
CA THR A 69 -3.02 -5.44 -8.86
C THR A 69 -1.67 -6.11 -8.66
N SER A 70 -1.60 -7.03 -7.70
CA SER A 70 -0.41 -7.90 -7.54
C SER A 70 -0.25 -8.90 -8.67
N GLY A 71 -1.26 -9.10 -9.52
CA GLY A 71 -1.26 -9.97 -10.69
C GLY A 71 -0.74 -9.28 -11.95
N ARG A 72 -1.26 -9.73 -13.11
CA ARG A 72 -0.98 -9.13 -14.42
C ARG A 72 -2.08 -8.18 -14.89
N ASN A 73 -3.24 -8.23 -14.27
CA ASN A 73 -4.38 -7.43 -14.69
C ASN A 73 -4.38 -6.07 -14.01
N VAL A 74 -4.59 -5.03 -14.78
CA VAL A 74 -5.09 -3.75 -14.30
C VAL A 74 -6.60 -3.78 -14.44
N ALA A 75 -7.32 -3.47 -13.35
CA ALA A 75 -8.77 -3.45 -13.36
C ALA A 75 -9.31 -2.01 -13.52
N ILE A 76 -10.59 -1.91 -13.86
CA ILE A 76 -11.35 -0.66 -13.83
C ILE A 76 -12.66 -0.88 -13.09
N VAL A 77 -13.03 0.06 -12.24
CA VAL A 77 -14.34 0.18 -11.60
C VAL A 77 -15.05 1.36 -12.25
N PRO A 78 -16.00 1.12 -13.14
CA PRO A 78 -16.73 2.21 -13.80
C PRO A 78 -17.66 2.93 -12.82
N ASP A 79 -17.81 4.25 -12.98
CA ASP A 79 -18.69 5.12 -12.19
C ASP A 79 -18.44 5.02 -10.66
N ALA A 80 -17.16 4.91 -10.27
CA ALA A 80 -16.76 4.69 -8.88
C ALA A 80 -17.18 5.83 -7.95
N THR A 81 -17.30 7.05 -8.47
CA THR A 81 -17.77 8.23 -7.70
C THR A 81 -19.29 8.29 -7.59
N GLY A 82 -20.01 7.76 -8.56
CA GLY A 82 -21.49 7.75 -8.62
C GLY A 82 -22.09 6.43 -8.15
N SER A 83 -22.63 5.66 -9.09
CA SER A 83 -23.23 4.32 -8.90
C SER A 83 -22.26 3.26 -9.43
N PRO A 84 -21.37 2.73 -8.58
CA PRO A 84 -20.28 1.86 -9.03
C PRO A 84 -20.78 0.61 -9.75
N LEU A 85 -20.23 0.34 -10.92
CA LEU A 85 -20.48 -0.89 -11.66
C LEU A 85 -19.43 -1.96 -11.27
N PRO A 86 -19.70 -3.24 -11.53
CA PRO A 86 -18.74 -4.30 -11.25
C PRO A 86 -17.39 -4.05 -11.92
N ALA A 87 -16.31 -4.33 -11.19
CA ALA A 87 -14.97 -4.23 -11.71
C ALA A 87 -14.73 -5.17 -12.88
N THR A 88 -14.02 -4.70 -13.89
CA THR A 88 -13.62 -5.50 -15.07
C THR A 88 -12.12 -5.34 -15.33
N THR A 89 -11.55 -6.23 -16.13
CA THR A 89 -10.17 -6.09 -16.57
C THR A 89 -10.07 -4.98 -17.62
N PHE A 90 -9.28 -3.94 -17.33
CA PHE A 90 -8.94 -2.88 -18.29
C PHE A 90 -7.88 -3.36 -19.29
N VAL A 91 -6.82 -3.99 -18.78
CA VAL A 91 -5.72 -4.56 -19.59
C VAL A 91 -5.02 -5.69 -18.82
N THR A 92 -4.52 -6.69 -19.57
CA THR A 92 -3.60 -7.70 -19.04
C THR A 92 -2.18 -7.35 -19.49
N MET A 93 -1.30 -7.09 -18.53
CA MET A 93 0.08 -6.70 -18.78
C MET A 93 0.95 -7.89 -19.20
N PRO A 94 1.99 -7.67 -20.00
CA PRO A 94 2.97 -8.71 -20.34
C PRO A 94 3.72 -9.24 -19.10
N ASP A 95 4.02 -8.35 -18.14
CA ASP A 95 4.71 -8.68 -16.90
C ASP A 95 3.73 -8.88 -15.73
N ARG A 96 4.19 -9.57 -14.70
CA ARG A 96 3.50 -9.72 -13.42
C ARG A 96 3.62 -8.44 -12.56
N THR A 97 2.82 -8.39 -11.50
CA THR A 97 2.85 -7.31 -10.50
C THR A 97 2.55 -5.95 -11.16
N ALA A 98 1.42 -5.88 -11.87
CA ALA A 98 0.91 -4.65 -12.47
C ALA A 98 0.33 -3.73 -11.37
N SER A 99 1.18 -3.32 -10.41
CA SER A 99 0.77 -2.70 -9.16
C SER A 99 0.67 -1.18 -9.23
N GLY A 100 1.65 -0.53 -9.86
CA GLY A 100 1.68 0.92 -10.02
C GLY A 100 0.75 1.36 -11.16
N VAL A 101 -0.10 2.35 -10.91
CA VAL A 101 -0.95 2.95 -11.95
C VAL A 101 -0.99 4.46 -11.78
N ALA A 102 -0.80 5.20 -12.86
CA ALA A 102 -0.92 6.65 -12.87
C ALA A 102 -1.47 7.15 -14.21
N LEU A 103 -2.30 8.19 -14.18
CA LEU A 103 -2.89 8.82 -15.35
C LEU A 103 -2.27 10.20 -15.57
N GLY A 104 -1.89 10.49 -16.80
CA GLY A 104 -1.40 11.82 -17.18
C GLY A 104 -0.96 11.88 -18.64
N ALA A 105 -0.84 13.08 -19.18
CA ALA A 105 -0.42 13.31 -20.57
C ALA A 105 -1.17 12.47 -21.61
N GLY A 106 -2.48 12.20 -21.39
CA GLY A 106 -3.31 11.38 -22.28
C GLY A 106 -2.97 9.89 -22.28
N SER A 107 -2.28 9.42 -21.25
CA SER A 107 -1.82 8.04 -21.12
C SER A 107 -2.12 7.45 -19.74
N LEU A 108 -2.23 6.13 -19.68
CA LEU A 108 -2.10 5.32 -18.48
C LEU A 108 -0.67 4.78 -18.42
N TYR A 109 -0.01 5.00 -17.30
CA TYR A 109 1.28 4.43 -16.96
C TYR A 109 1.09 3.27 -15.98
N VAL A 110 1.77 2.15 -16.22
CA VAL A 110 1.68 0.96 -15.38
C VAL A 110 3.08 0.51 -14.98
N GLY A 111 3.34 0.54 -13.67
CA GLY A 111 4.54 -0.05 -13.08
C GLY A 111 4.35 -1.56 -12.87
N THR A 112 5.26 -2.34 -13.42
CA THR A 112 5.27 -3.81 -13.30
C THR A 112 6.60 -4.29 -12.73
N TYR A 113 6.73 -5.60 -12.49
CA TYR A 113 8.01 -6.19 -12.08
C TYR A 113 9.14 -5.91 -13.07
N GLY A 114 8.86 -5.90 -14.37
CA GLY A 114 9.87 -5.79 -15.42
C GLY A 114 10.06 -4.38 -15.98
N GLY A 115 9.29 -3.40 -15.53
CA GLY A 115 9.46 -2.04 -16.01
C GLY A 115 8.22 -1.17 -15.95
N VAL A 116 8.33 -0.02 -16.57
CA VAL A 116 7.24 0.93 -16.74
C VAL A 116 6.68 0.82 -18.15
N TRP A 117 5.38 0.76 -18.23
CA TRP A 117 4.63 0.64 -19.47
C TRP A 117 3.72 1.84 -19.65
N ARG A 118 3.51 2.26 -20.88
CA ARG A 118 2.61 3.33 -21.29
C ARG A 118 1.59 2.81 -22.28
N MET A 119 0.36 3.30 -22.18
CA MET A 119 -0.66 3.12 -23.20
C MET A 119 -1.56 4.35 -23.28
N GLN A 120 -2.05 4.67 -24.48
CA GLN A 120 -3.02 5.74 -24.64
C GLN A 120 -4.28 5.47 -23.81
N TYR A 121 -4.74 6.50 -23.13
CA TYR A 121 -5.99 6.49 -22.38
C TYR A 121 -6.83 7.72 -22.74
N ARG A 122 -8.09 7.48 -23.00
CA ARG A 122 -9.10 8.53 -23.18
C ARG A 122 -10.16 8.38 -22.12
N THR A 123 -10.61 9.50 -21.57
CA THR A 123 -11.72 9.50 -20.60
C THR A 123 -12.89 8.68 -21.10
N GLY A 124 -13.37 7.75 -20.27
CA GLY A 124 -14.44 6.82 -20.60
C GLY A 124 -13.99 5.51 -21.25
N ASP A 125 -12.70 5.32 -21.53
CA ASP A 125 -12.19 4.01 -21.96
C ASP A 125 -12.32 3.00 -20.81
N ARG A 126 -12.96 1.87 -21.09
CA ARG A 126 -13.16 0.78 -20.13
C ARG A 126 -12.35 -0.48 -20.46
N ILE A 127 -11.63 -0.43 -21.56
CA ILE A 127 -10.69 -1.45 -22.04
C ILE A 127 -9.57 -0.73 -22.79
N ALA A 128 -8.34 -1.21 -22.67
CA ALA A 128 -7.20 -0.65 -23.38
C ALA A 128 -7.39 -0.75 -24.90
N ARG A 129 -7.20 0.35 -25.61
CA ARG A 129 -7.35 0.43 -27.08
C ARG A 129 -6.10 0.03 -27.84
N ALA A 130 -4.96 0.03 -27.16
CA ALA A 130 -3.65 -0.26 -27.77
C ALA A 130 -2.86 -1.24 -26.89
N ILE A 131 -1.92 -1.92 -27.52
CA ILE A 131 -0.96 -2.76 -26.82
C ILE A 131 -0.06 -1.87 -25.94
N PRO A 132 0.20 -2.22 -24.66
CA PRO A 132 1.12 -1.49 -23.83
C PRO A 132 2.52 -1.42 -24.43
N GLU A 133 3.13 -0.24 -24.41
CA GLU A 133 4.50 0.02 -24.81
C GLU A 133 5.39 0.06 -23.56
N ARG A 134 6.50 -0.71 -23.54
CA ARG A 134 7.47 -0.61 -22.45
C ARG A 134 8.38 0.59 -22.70
N ILE A 135 8.35 1.57 -21.81
CA ILE A 135 9.13 2.81 -21.90
C ILE A 135 10.35 2.82 -20.98
N ALA A 136 10.38 1.99 -19.94
CA ALA A 136 11.55 1.80 -19.09
C ALA A 136 11.67 0.33 -18.67
N VAL A 137 12.92 -0.14 -18.56
CA VAL A 137 13.26 -1.48 -18.06
C VAL A 137 13.79 -1.34 -16.65
N GLU A 138 13.13 -2.04 -15.72
CA GLU A 138 13.50 -2.06 -14.32
C GLU A 138 14.05 -3.43 -13.94
N ARG A 139 14.96 -3.46 -12.96
CA ARG A 139 15.52 -4.70 -12.40
C ARG A 139 16.09 -5.65 -13.45
N PRO A 140 16.98 -5.21 -14.33
CA PRO A 140 17.69 -6.13 -15.21
C PRO A 140 18.45 -7.16 -14.34
N GLY A 141 18.27 -8.42 -14.57
CA GLY A 141 18.90 -9.47 -13.76
C GLY A 141 18.06 -10.07 -12.64
N GLY A 142 16.84 -9.59 -12.44
CA GLY A 142 15.90 -10.20 -11.52
C GLY A 142 16.12 -9.81 -10.05
N GLY A 143 15.48 -10.50 -9.16
CA GLY A 143 15.45 -10.31 -7.71
C GLY A 143 14.10 -10.77 -7.18
N ARG A 144 14.05 -11.20 -5.92
CA ARG A 144 12.81 -11.71 -5.31
C ARG A 144 12.21 -10.73 -4.31
N HIS A 145 12.99 -9.73 -3.85
CA HIS A 145 12.55 -8.73 -2.89
C HIS A 145 12.03 -7.49 -3.61
N HIS A 146 11.11 -6.79 -2.97
CA HIS A 146 10.56 -5.49 -3.38
C HIS A 146 10.18 -5.44 -4.86
N VAL A 147 9.26 -6.32 -5.23
CA VAL A 147 8.88 -6.57 -6.64
C VAL A 147 7.90 -5.55 -7.22
N THR A 148 7.40 -4.62 -6.42
CA THR A 148 6.52 -3.55 -6.87
C THR A 148 7.32 -2.42 -7.53
N THR A 149 6.77 -1.83 -8.58
CA THR A 149 7.21 -0.57 -9.17
C THR A 149 6.04 0.38 -9.08
N SER A 150 6.16 1.40 -8.25
CA SER A 150 5.16 2.47 -8.17
C SER A 150 5.47 3.53 -9.21
N VAL A 151 4.44 4.15 -9.75
CA VAL A 151 4.55 5.22 -10.72
C VAL A 151 3.73 6.43 -10.27
N ALA A 152 4.26 7.63 -10.50
CA ALA A 152 3.55 8.87 -10.27
C ALA A 152 3.77 9.85 -11.41
N VAL A 153 2.74 10.61 -11.78
CA VAL A 153 2.80 11.61 -12.85
C VAL A 153 2.87 12.99 -12.23
N GLY A 154 3.98 13.68 -12.49
CA GLY A 154 4.14 15.11 -12.23
C GLY A 154 3.61 15.98 -13.37
N ARG A 155 3.90 17.29 -13.31
CA ARG A 155 3.43 18.22 -14.34
C ARG A 155 4.03 17.94 -15.71
N GLU A 156 5.33 17.65 -15.75
CA GLU A 156 6.10 17.41 -16.99
C GLU A 156 6.96 16.13 -16.90
N THR A 157 6.83 15.36 -15.82
CA THR A 157 7.74 14.30 -15.45
C THR A 157 6.98 13.05 -15.02
N LEU A 158 7.46 11.89 -15.42
CA LEU A 158 7.06 10.59 -14.89
C LEU A 158 8.07 10.14 -13.85
N TYR A 159 7.59 9.69 -12.70
CA TYR A 159 8.39 9.09 -11.64
C TYR A 159 8.12 7.60 -11.53
N ALA A 160 9.19 6.83 -11.25
CA ALA A 160 9.10 5.40 -10.98
C ALA A 160 10.02 5.01 -9.83
N SER A 161 9.54 4.15 -8.93
CA SER A 161 10.36 3.61 -7.84
C SER A 161 10.85 2.21 -8.15
N VAL A 162 12.08 1.91 -7.80
CA VAL A 162 12.69 0.58 -7.91
C VAL A 162 13.22 0.16 -6.54
N GLY A 163 12.56 -0.79 -5.90
CA GLY A 163 12.96 -1.29 -4.59
C GLY A 163 14.27 -2.08 -4.63
N SER A 164 14.92 -2.21 -3.48
CA SER A 164 16.15 -2.97 -3.30
C SER A 164 15.98 -4.47 -3.59
N SER A 165 17.09 -5.14 -3.88
CA SER A 165 17.12 -6.60 -4.12
C SER A 165 17.12 -7.44 -2.85
N CYS A 166 17.32 -6.81 -1.69
CA CYS A 166 17.51 -7.46 -0.39
C CYS A 166 17.01 -6.60 0.76
N ASN A 167 17.04 -7.14 1.97
CA ASN A 167 16.75 -6.38 3.18
C ASN A 167 17.81 -5.30 3.46
N ALA A 168 19.09 -5.70 3.41
CA ALA A 168 20.24 -4.81 3.65
C ALA A 168 21.45 -5.31 2.87
N CYS A 169 21.78 -4.67 1.77
CA CYS A 169 22.98 -4.95 0.96
C CYS A 169 23.38 -3.73 0.16
N ILE A 170 24.61 -3.73 -0.33
CA ILE A 170 25.04 -2.80 -1.35
C ILE A 170 24.54 -3.34 -2.70
N GLU A 171 23.70 -2.56 -3.37
CA GLU A 171 23.17 -2.95 -4.68
C GLU A 171 24.27 -2.97 -5.73
N SER A 172 24.31 -4.03 -6.53
CA SER A 172 25.17 -4.13 -7.71
C SER A 172 24.55 -3.45 -8.94
N ASP A 173 23.23 -3.35 -8.97
CA ASP A 173 22.45 -2.64 -9.97
C ASP A 173 22.08 -1.27 -9.44
N THR A 174 22.67 -0.23 -10.00
CA THR A 174 22.51 1.16 -9.54
C THR A 174 21.12 1.73 -9.78
N THR A 175 20.24 1.03 -10.49
CA THR A 175 18.84 1.42 -10.65
C THR A 175 17.97 0.98 -9.47
N ARG A 176 18.49 0.07 -8.62
CA ARG A 176 17.77 -0.40 -7.44
C ARG A 176 17.91 0.52 -6.23
N ALA A 177 16.96 0.45 -5.34
CA ALA A 177 16.84 1.33 -4.17
C ALA A 177 16.87 2.81 -4.59
N THR A 178 16.10 3.13 -5.64
CA THR A 178 16.02 4.48 -6.24
C THR A 178 14.59 4.91 -6.53
N ILE A 179 14.42 6.22 -6.65
CA ILE A 179 13.32 6.83 -7.40
C ILE A 179 13.93 7.46 -8.63
N GLN A 180 13.39 7.11 -9.77
CA GLN A 180 13.78 7.65 -11.07
C GLN A 180 12.76 8.66 -11.56
N GLU A 181 13.23 9.66 -12.30
CA GLU A 181 12.39 10.56 -13.07
C GLU A 181 12.76 10.47 -14.54
N MET A 182 11.78 10.62 -15.40
CA MET A 182 11.95 10.53 -16.85
C MET A 182 10.87 11.34 -17.56
N ASP A 183 11.06 11.60 -18.85
CA ASP A 183 10.01 12.18 -19.68
C ASP A 183 8.87 11.17 -19.86
N PHE A 184 7.71 11.63 -20.31
CA PHE A 184 6.51 10.80 -20.47
C PHE A 184 6.64 9.66 -21.50
N ASP A 185 7.66 9.68 -22.32
CA ASP A 185 8.01 8.60 -23.26
C ASP A 185 9.12 7.67 -22.74
N GLY A 186 9.59 7.89 -21.52
CA GLY A 186 10.69 7.13 -20.91
C GLY A 186 12.08 7.66 -21.25
N SER A 187 12.19 8.70 -22.07
CA SER A 187 13.48 9.33 -22.39
C SER A 187 14.04 10.13 -21.22
N ASN A 188 15.32 10.49 -21.29
CA ASN A 188 16.04 11.31 -20.30
C ASN A 188 15.93 10.81 -18.85
N PRO A 189 16.12 9.50 -18.55
CA PRO A 189 16.00 8.99 -17.20
C PRO A 189 17.09 9.57 -16.29
N ARG A 190 16.71 9.97 -15.07
CA ARG A 190 17.62 10.48 -14.03
C ARG A 190 17.24 9.85 -12.69
N ILE A 191 18.23 9.62 -11.83
CA ILE A 191 17.99 9.20 -10.46
C ILE A 191 17.65 10.43 -9.62
N ARG A 192 16.44 10.45 -9.05
CA ARG A 192 15.95 11.54 -8.19
C ARG A 192 16.23 11.29 -6.72
N ALA A 193 16.17 10.01 -6.31
CA ALA A 193 16.57 9.58 -4.97
C ALA A 193 17.34 8.27 -5.06
N THR A 194 18.34 8.09 -4.20
CA THR A 194 19.19 6.89 -4.11
C THR A 194 19.28 6.41 -2.67
N HIS A 195 19.76 5.17 -2.48
CA HIS A 195 19.82 4.52 -1.17
C HIS A 195 18.50 4.62 -0.40
N ILE A 196 17.40 4.54 -1.14
CA ILE A 196 16.04 4.56 -0.63
C ILE A 196 15.45 3.15 -0.76
N ARG A 197 15.50 2.37 0.33
CA ARG A 197 15.31 0.91 0.32
C ARG A 197 14.12 0.43 -0.50
N ASN A 198 12.93 0.95 -0.22
CA ASN A 198 11.71 0.55 -0.92
C ASN A 198 10.65 1.66 -0.82
N ALA A 199 10.70 2.61 -1.73
CA ALA A 199 9.71 3.68 -1.84
C ALA A 199 8.50 3.16 -2.61
N ILE A 200 7.40 2.86 -1.91
CA ILE A 200 6.19 2.30 -2.54
C ILE A 200 5.11 3.35 -2.68
N ALA A 201 4.87 4.15 -1.64
CA ALA A 201 3.83 5.17 -1.65
C ALA A 201 4.31 6.43 -2.39
N LEU A 202 4.29 6.43 -3.71
CA LEU A 202 4.59 7.66 -4.48
C LEU A 202 3.33 8.50 -4.63
N ALA A 203 3.45 9.80 -4.33
CA ALA A 203 2.39 10.77 -4.52
C ALA A 203 2.96 12.11 -5.02
N VAL A 204 2.26 12.75 -5.94
CA VAL A 204 2.53 14.13 -6.33
C VAL A 204 1.44 15.01 -5.70
N ASP A 205 1.85 16.00 -4.93
CA ASP A 205 0.89 16.99 -4.41
C ASP A 205 0.32 17.78 -5.57
N PRO A 206 -0.99 17.72 -5.82
CA PRO A 206 -1.60 18.40 -6.95
C PRO A 206 -1.57 19.93 -6.84
N ALA A 207 -1.41 20.49 -5.65
CA ALA A 207 -1.34 21.93 -5.44
C ALA A 207 0.03 22.50 -5.84
N THR A 208 1.11 21.82 -5.47
CA THR A 208 2.48 22.30 -5.65
C THR A 208 3.22 21.60 -6.78
N GLY A 209 2.88 20.35 -7.06
CA GLY A 209 3.60 19.46 -7.96
C GLY A 209 4.78 18.74 -7.29
N ALA A 210 4.89 18.86 -5.97
CA ALA A 210 5.95 18.20 -5.19
C ALA A 210 5.79 16.69 -5.17
N LEU A 211 6.90 15.97 -5.40
CA LEU A 211 6.94 14.51 -5.27
C LEU A 211 7.20 14.13 -3.81
N TRP A 212 6.32 13.31 -3.28
CA TRP A 212 6.44 12.68 -1.97
C TRP A 212 6.56 11.17 -2.09
N ALA A 213 7.30 10.56 -1.15
CA ALA A 213 7.53 9.13 -1.10
C ALA A 213 7.40 8.56 0.31
N GLY A 214 6.55 7.55 0.46
CA GLY A 214 6.52 6.68 1.64
C GLY A 214 7.46 5.50 1.43
N VAL A 215 8.34 5.25 2.41
CA VAL A 215 9.45 4.32 2.30
C VAL A 215 9.41 3.27 3.39
N ALA A 216 9.43 2.01 2.97
CA ALA A 216 9.61 0.88 3.89
C ALA A 216 11.08 0.73 4.28
N GLY A 217 11.36 0.88 5.57
CA GLY A 217 12.68 0.80 6.18
C GLY A 217 13.25 -0.62 6.22
N GLN A 218 14.49 -0.75 6.68
CA GLN A 218 15.20 -2.02 6.84
C GLN A 218 14.59 -2.83 7.99
N ASP A 219 14.37 -4.13 7.75
CA ASP A 219 13.95 -5.05 8.81
C ASP A 219 15.13 -5.45 9.70
N GLU A 220 14.81 -5.99 10.90
CA GLU A 220 15.77 -6.65 11.81
C GLU A 220 16.87 -5.71 12.38
N LEU A 221 16.57 -4.43 12.55
CA LEU A 221 17.36 -3.52 13.37
C LEU A 221 16.93 -3.62 14.86
N THR A 222 17.18 -2.59 15.62
CA THR A 222 16.72 -2.49 17.01
C THR A 222 15.17 -2.56 17.06
N PRO A 223 14.54 -3.28 17.99
CA PRO A 223 13.09 -3.33 18.09
C PRO A 223 12.46 -1.94 18.12
N GLY A 224 11.42 -1.74 17.27
CA GLY A 224 10.77 -0.44 17.09
C GLY A 224 11.50 0.52 16.15
N HIS A 225 12.59 0.06 15.51
CA HIS A 225 13.35 0.83 14.52
C HIS A 225 13.72 -0.02 13.29
N PRO A 226 13.98 0.62 12.13
CA PRO A 226 13.78 2.06 11.92
C PRO A 226 12.30 2.37 11.85
N TYR A 227 11.96 3.65 12.08
CA TYR A 227 10.67 4.17 11.66
C TYR A 227 10.58 4.11 10.14
N GLU A 228 9.37 3.85 9.63
CA GLU A 228 9.05 4.14 8.24
C GLU A 228 9.07 5.65 8.03
N VAL A 229 9.26 6.10 6.81
CA VAL A 229 9.32 7.54 6.55
C VAL A 229 8.41 7.96 5.41
N PHE A 230 7.98 9.23 5.45
CA PHE A 230 7.29 9.89 4.35
C PHE A 230 7.95 11.26 4.13
N ASP A 231 8.44 11.52 2.92
CA ASP A 231 9.28 12.68 2.65
C ASP A 231 8.99 13.33 1.30
N GLU A 232 9.18 14.64 1.24
CA GLU A 232 9.16 15.40 0.00
C GLU A 232 10.50 15.28 -0.74
N VAL A 233 10.58 14.32 -1.64
CA VAL A 233 11.79 14.04 -2.41
C VAL A 233 12.20 15.24 -3.29
N SER A 234 11.23 15.99 -3.79
CA SER A 234 11.48 17.17 -4.66
C SER A 234 12.10 18.37 -3.94
N ALA A 235 11.99 18.45 -2.61
CA ALA A 235 12.62 19.52 -1.84
C ALA A 235 14.14 19.44 -1.81
N HIS A 236 14.70 18.27 -2.05
CA HIS A 236 16.15 18.07 -1.98
C HIS A 236 16.79 18.41 -3.33
N PRO A 237 17.80 19.31 -3.37
CA PRO A 237 18.47 19.66 -4.61
C PRO A 237 19.28 18.47 -5.15
N GLY A 238 19.21 18.23 -6.45
CA GLY A 238 19.91 17.14 -7.10
C GLY A 238 19.32 15.76 -6.74
N THR A 239 20.16 14.78 -6.45
CA THR A 239 19.78 13.43 -6.03
C THR A 239 19.77 13.34 -4.51
N ALA A 240 18.60 13.06 -3.93
CA ALA A 240 18.46 12.83 -2.49
C ALA A 240 19.08 11.47 -2.11
N ASP A 241 19.95 11.44 -1.08
CA ASP A 241 20.57 10.21 -0.59
C ASP A 241 20.03 9.85 0.80
N TYR A 242 19.22 8.77 0.86
CA TYR A 242 18.57 8.32 2.11
C TYR A 242 19.44 7.38 2.96
N GLY A 243 20.67 7.07 2.50
CA GLY A 243 21.70 6.40 3.30
C GLY A 243 21.57 4.90 3.53
N TRP A 244 20.47 4.25 3.08
CA TRP A 244 20.33 2.79 3.17
C TRP A 244 21.46 2.08 2.35
N PRO A 245 22.03 0.96 2.82
CA PRO A 245 21.72 0.21 4.03
C PRO A 245 22.55 0.61 5.27
N GLY A 246 23.33 1.64 5.19
CA GLY A 246 24.29 1.98 6.22
C GLY A 246 23.80 3.01 7.25
N CYS A 247 22.79 3.81 6.88
CA CYS A 247 22.22 4.87 7.72
C CYS A 247 20.69 4.76 7.77
N TYR A 248 20.10 5.24 8.87
CA TYR A 248 18.65 5.27 9.04
C TYR A 248 18.22 6.46 9.91
N GLU A 249 16.95 6.83 9.85
CA GLU A 249 16.32 7.91 10.62
C GLU A 249 17.14 9.23 10.57
N ASN A 250 17.45 9.81 11.72
CA ASN A 250 18.20 11.04 11.86
C ASN A 250 19.70 10.75 12.00
N HIS A 251 20.39 10.51 10.88
CA HIS A 251 21.84 10.30 10.79
C HIS A 251 22.38 9.16 11.68
N ARG A 252 21.55 8.11 11.92
CA ARG A 252 21.95 6.98 12.74
C ARG A 252 22.67 5.91 11.92
N PRO A 253 23.93 5.59 12.21
CA PRO A 253 24.63 4.52 11.54
C PRO A 253 24.16 3.13 12.03
N VAL A 254 23.94 2.21 11.10
CA VAL A 254 23.56 0.83 11.41
C VAL A 254 24.67 0.09 12.17
N ASP A 255 25.92 0.31 11.79
CA ASP A 255 27.10 -0.32 12.41
C ASP A 255 27.71 0.50 13.55
N GLY A 256 27.12 1.65 13.91
CA GLY A 256 27.62 2.57 14.92
C GLY A 256 28.90 3.32 14.55
N LYS A 257 29.39 3.19 13.31
CA LYS A 257 30.69 3.74 12.87
C LYS A 257 30.62 4.59 11.61
N ARG A 258 29.67 4.29 10.71
CA ARG A 258 29.53 4.97 9.42
C ARG A 258 29.22 6.45 9.64
N ASP A 259 29.85 7.32 8.86
CA ASP A 259 29.43 8.73 8.79
C ASP A 259 28.12 8.84 8.01
N CYS A 260 27.07 9.27 8.68
CA CYS A 260 25.74 9.48 8.13
C CYS A 260 25.39 10.97 7.97
N SER A 261 26.34 11.89 8.15
CA SER A 261 26.09 13.34 8.13
C SER A 261 25.51 13.86 6.81
N ALA A 262 25.79 13.17 5.69
CA ALA A 262 25.29 13.52 4.37
C ALA A 262 23.91 12.89 4.05
N GLN A 263 23.34 12.08 4.95
CA GLN A 263 22.04 11.45 4.76
C GLN A 263 20.93 12.49 4.65
N THR A 264 20.04 12.33 3.67
CA THR A 264 18.75 13.02 3.63
C THR A 264 17.88 12.52 4.78
N VAL A 265 17.42 13.43 5.62
CA VAL A 265 16.51 13.13 6.75
C VAL A 265 15.09 13.44 6.35
N ALA A 266 14.21 12.46 6.47
CA ALA A 266 12.82 12.62 6.12
C ALA A 266 12.05 13.54 7.08
N ARG A 267 11.01 14.20 6.56
CA ARG A 267 10.18 15.17 7.27
C ARG A 267 9.11 14.54 8.15
N VAL A 268 8.69 13.31 7.84
CA VAL A 268 7.68 12.57 8.59
C VAL A 268 8.21 11.20 8.95
N ALA A 269 8.15 10.85 10.24
CA ALA A 269 8.37 9.50 10.72
C ALA A 269 7.04 8.80 10.97
N LEU A 270 6.90 7.60 10.40
CA LEU A 270 5.73 6.73 10.53
C LEU A 270 6.08 5.54 11.43
N PRO A 271 5.10 4.81 11.97
CA PRO A 271 5.40 3.67 12.84
C PRO A 271 6.29 2.65 12.16
N ALA A 272 7.24 2.11 12.91
CA ALA A 272 8.13 1.05 12.42
C ALA A 272 7.33 -0.17 11.95
N TYR A 273 7.78 -0.78 10.85
CA TYR A 273 7.24 -2.01 10.27
C TYR A 273 5.81 -1.91 9.70
N GLU A 274 5.23 -0.73 9.60
CA GLU A 274 3.87 -0.58 9.05
C GLU A 274 3.81 -0.47 7.53
N THR A 275 4.92 -0.36 6.86
CA THR A 275 5.08 -0.37 5.39
C THR A 275 4.11 0.58 4.66
N PRO A 276 4.48 1.84 4.42
CA PRO A 276 3.66 2.78 3.66
C PRO A 276 3.61 2.34 2.19
N ILE A 277 2.39 2.12 1.67
CA ILE A 277 2.18 1.59 0.32
C ILE A 277 1.46 2.57 -0.60
N GLY A 278 0.51 3.35 -0.09
CA GLY A 278 -0.22 4.35 -0.85
C GLY A 278 -0.18 5.70 -0.16
N ALA A 279 -0.15 6.78 -0.93
CA ALA A 279 -0.28 8.14 -0.43
C ALA A 279 -1.13 8.99 -1.36
N ALA A 280 -1.88 9.95 -0.80
CA ALA A 280 -2.64 10.93 -1.55
C ALA A 280 -2.81 12.21 -0.74
N PHE A 281 -2.81 13.36 -1.41
CA PHE A 281 -3.05 14.66 -0.80
C PHE A 281 -4.52 15.06 -0.99
N TYR A 282 -5.13 15.58 0.07
CA TYR A 282 -6.46 16.14 -0.03
C TYR A 282 -6.39 17.59 -0.47
N VAL A 283 -6.81 17.85 -1.69
CA VAL A 283 -7.05 19.19 -2.20
C VAL A 283 -8.57 19.37 -2.32
N PRO A 284 -9.15 20.40 -1.68
CA PRO A 284 -10.57 20.67 -1.81
C PRO A 284 -10.90 20.91 -3.28
N GLY A 285 -11.71 20.04 -3.83
CA GLY A 285 -12.27 20.20 -5.17
C GLY A 285 -13.52 21.05 -5.16
N THR A 286 -14.13 21.19 -6.30
CA THR A 286 -15.51 21.70 -6.46
C THR A 286 -16.55 20.63 -6.10
N GLY A 287 -16.11 19.53 -5.47
CA GLY A 287 -16.90 18.34 -5.21
C GLY A 287 -17.87 18.49 -4.05
N ILE A 288 -18.86 17.58 -4.03
CA ILE A 288 -19.93 17.56 -3.01
C ILE A 288 -19.46 16.92 -1.69
N HIS A 289 -18.28 16.28 -1.67
CA HIS A 289 -17.75 15.54 -0.51
C HIS A 289 -16.54 16.27 0.08
N ASP A 290 -16.72 17.49 0.59
CA ASP A 290 -15.64 18.23 1.27
C ASP A 290 -15.34 17.59 2.63
N PHE A 291 -14.11 17.12 2.81
CA PHE A 291 -13.60 16.58 4.08
C PHE A 291 -13.47 17.64 5.17
N GLY A 292 -13.52 18.91 4.81
CA GLY A 292 -13.44 20.07 5.71
C GLY A 292 -12.03 20.63 5.87
N GLU A 293 -11.97 21.85 6.41
CA GLU A 293 -10.77 22.67 6.55
C GLU A 293 -9.60 21.93 7.23
N ARG A 294 -9.90 21.12 8.22
CA ARG A 294 -8.92 20.35 8.99
C ARG A 294 -8.02 19.46 8.12
N PHE A 295 -8.54 18.99 6.96
CA PHE A 295 -7.84 18.03 6.10
C PHE A 295 -7.17 18.69 4.89
N ARG A 296 -7.41 19.98 4.65
CA ARG A 296 -6.91 20.70 3.47
C ARG A 296 -5.40 20.67 3.35
N GLY A 297 -4.91 20.28 2.19
CA GLY A 297 -3.48 20.18 1.88
C GLY A 297 -2.76 19.06 2.63
N GLY A 298 -3.44 18.32 3.51
CA GLY A 298 -2.82 17.25 4.26
C GLY A 298 -2.68 15.95 3.45
N ALA A 299 -1.73 15.13 3.87
CA ALA A 299 -1.45 13.83 3.25
C ALA A 299 -2.17 12.70 3.98
N PHE A 300 -2.70 11.75 3.21
CA PHE A 300 -3.19 10.48 3.71
C PHE A 300 -2.22 9.39 3.27
N VAL A 301 -1.80 8.53 4.20
CA VAL A 301 -0.83 7.47 3.93
C VAL A 301 -1.39 6.13 4.37
N ALA A 302 -1.46 5.17 3.45
CA ALA A 302 -1.88 3.81 3.73
C ALA A 302 -0.70 2.99 4.25
N LEU A 303 -0.82 2.53 5.48
CA LEU A 303 0.13 1.70 6.19
C LEU A 303 -0.38 0.26 6.20
N HIS A 304 0.34 -0.60 5.49
CA HIS A 304 -0.09 -1.98 5.19
C HIS A 304 0.03 -2.94 6.38
N GLY A 305 0.73 -2.51 7.44
CA GLY A 305 1.06 -3.33 8.61
C GLY A 305 2.13 -4.38 8.32
N SER A 306 2.73 -4.92 9.38
CA SER A 306 3.90 -5.78 9.29
C SER A 306 3.58 -7.28 9.31
N TRP A 307 4.58 -8.08 8.92
CA TRP A 307 4.65 -9.52 9.18
C TRP A 307 5.33 -9.85 10.53
N HIS A 308 5.97 -8.87 11.18
CA HIS A 308 6.66 -9.01 12.47
C HIS A 308 5.73 -9.45 13.59
N THR A 309 6.30 -9.99 14.66
CA THR A 309 5.57 -10.38 15.87
C THR A 309 6.05 -9.53 17.07
N PRO A 310 5.17 -8.83 17.79
CA PRO A 310 3.72 -8.72 17.55
C PRO A 310 3.41 -7.98 16.24
N ARG A 311 2.28 -8.33 15.61
CA ARG A 311 1.86 -7.68 14.37
C ARG A 311 1.42 -6.24 14.65
N VAL A 312 1.91 -5.30 13.85
CA VAL A 312 1.47 -3.91 13.89
C VAL A 312 0.19 -3.76 13.04
N GLU A 313 -0.78 -3.03 13.57
CA GLU A 313 -2.09 -2.84 12.95
C GLU A 313 -2.00 -2.06 11.63
N PRO A 314 -2.55 -2.57 10.52
CA PRO A 314 -2.71 -1.78 9.29
C PRO A 314 -3.67 -0.61 9.51
N ARG A 315 -3.41 0.52 8.86
CA ARG A 315 -4.26 1.73 8.98
C ARG A 315 -4.07 2.69 7.82
N VAL A 316 -4.94 3.67 7.69
CA VAL A 316 -4.65 4.89 6.94
C VAL A 316 -4.45 6.01 7.93
N VAL A 317 -3.32 6.70 7.85
CA VAL A 317 -3.03 7.85 8.70
C VAL A 317 -3.22 9.15 7.92
N PHE A 318 -3.59 10.19 8.65
CA PHE A 318 -3.63 11.56 8.17
C PHE A 318 -2.46 12.34 8.77
N VAL A 319 -1.67 12.97 7.93
CA VAL A 319 -0.57 13.87 8.27
C VAL A 319 -1.03 15.30 7.97
N PRO A 320 -1.25 16.15 8.97
CA PRO A 320 -1.58 17.55 8.74
C PRO A 320 -0.40 18.29 8.10
N MET A 321 -0.67 19.00 6.98
CA MET A 321 0.34 19.73 6.22
C MET A 321 -0.08 21.19 6.05
N HIS A 322 0.90 22.06 5.88
CA HIS A 322 0.70 23.44 5.51
C HIS A 322 1.83 23.91 4.58
N HIS A 323 1.50 24.28 3.34
CA HIS A 323 2.47 24.65 2.30
C HIS A 323 3.59 23.63 2.13
N ASP A 324 3.25 22.37 1.91
CA ASP A 324 4.15 21.21 1.76
C ASP A 324 5.03 20.88 3.00
N GLU A 325 4.75 21.49 4.14
CA GLU A 325 5.44 21.17 5.37
C GLU A 325 4.49 20.49 6.37
N PRO A 326 4.91 19.41 7.05
CA PRO A 326 4.16 18.87 8.17
C PRO A 326 3.95 19.95 9.22
N THR A 327 2.74 20.11 9.74
CA THR A 327 2.44 21.11 10.77
C THR A 327 3.18 20.90 12.08
N THR A 328 3.70 19.69 12.27
CA THR A 328 4.54 19.30 13.42
C THR A 328 5.87 18.77 12.91
N ALA A 329 6.97 19.34 13.36
CA ALA A 329 8.31 18.83 13.04
C ALA A 329 8.48 17.39 13.57
N VAL A 330 9.33 16.61 12.91
CA VAL A 330 9.60 15.24 13.33
C VAL A 330 10.26 15.20 14.72
N ASP A 331 9.67 14.40 15.60
CA ASP A 331 10.26 14.03 16.90
C ASP A 331 10.66 12.55 16.81
N TRP A 332 11.93 12.28 16.60
CA TRP A 332 12.46 10.92 16.46
C TRP A 332 12.35 10.06 17.72
N ASN A 333 11.89 10.63 18.84
CA ASN A 333 11.59 9.89 20.06
C ASN A 333 10.08 9.58 20.18
N ASP A 334 9.22 10.36 19.49
CA ASP A 334 7.78 10.19 19.50
C ASP A 334 7.16 10.67 18.18
N PRO A 335 7.24 9.86 17.09
CA PRO A 335 6.71 10.25 15.79
C PRO A 335 5.18 10.32 15.75
N THR A 336 4.48 9.82 16.75
CA THR A 336 3.01 9.78 16.77
C THR A 336 2.38 11.17 16.81
N LYS A 337 3.14 12.22 17.12
CA LYS A 337 2.69 13.62 17.11
C LYS A 337 2.43 14.18 15.71
N GLN A 338 2.97 13.55 14.67
CA GLN A 338 2.88 14.06 13.30
C GLN A 338 1.64 13.60 12.56
N TRP A 339 0.95 12.58 13.04
CA TRP A 339 -0.16 11.97 12.31
C TRP A 339 -1.25 11.46 13.26
N SER A 340 -2.40 11.18 12.69
CA SER A 340 -3.52 10.54 13.38
C SER A 340 -4.13 9.44 12.52
N THR A 341 -4.65 8.37 13.14
CA THR A 341 -5.38 7.33 12.41
C THR A 341 -6.66 7.90 11.82
N PHE A 342 -6.84 7.75 10.50
CA PHE A 342 -8.06 8.11 9.79
C PHE A 342 -8.93 6.89 9.46
N VAL A 343 -8.33 5.79 8.99
CA VAL A 343 -9.02 4.50 8.86
C VAL A 343 -8.28 3.48 9.73
N GLY A 344 -8.99 2.86 10.65
CA GLY A 344 -8.46 1.83 11.56
C GLY A 344 -9.38 0.62 11.61
N GLY A 345 -9.16 -0.27 12.60
CA GLY A 345 -9.97 -1.45 12.79
C GLY A 345 -9.70 -2.57 11.78
N TYR A 346 -8.52 -2.59 11.18
CA TYR A 346 -8.10 -3.65 10.26
C TYR A 346 -7.59 -4.92 10.97
N GLN A 347 -7.39 -4.87 12.29
CA GLN A 347 -6.79 -5.97 13.04
C GLN A 347 -7.52 -6.17 14.37
N HIS A 348 -7.72 -7.42 14.74
CA HIS A 348 -8.24 -7.82 16.05
C HIS A 348 -7.13 -7.81 17.11
N GLU A 349 -7.51 -7.85 18.38
CA GLU A 349 -6.56 -7.91 19.50
C GLU A 349 -5.65 -9.15 19.46
N ASP A 350 -6.12 -10.26 18.88
CA ASP A 350 -5.33 -11.49 18.70
C ASP A 350 -4.33 -11.38 17.51
N GLY A 351 -4.25 -10.22 16.84
CA GLY A 351 -3.40 -9.98 15.69
C GLY A 351 -3.93 -10.54 14.36
N SER A 352 -5.11 -11.17 14.35
CA SER A 352 -5.76 -11.56 13.10
C SER A 352 -6.28 -10.31 12.37
N ARG A 353 -6.25 -10.33 11.04
CA ARG A 353 -6.59 -9.15 10.23
C ARG A 353 -7.85 -9.37 9.42
N VAL A 354 -8.66 -8.33 9.32
CA VAL A 354 -9.85 -8.28 8.45
C VAL A 354 -9.56 -7.57 7.13
N GLY A 355 -8.46 -6.83 7.05
CA GLY A 355 -8.04 -6.12 5.85
C GLY A 355 -6.62 -5.59 5.95
N ARG A 356 -6.10 -5.08 4.84
CA ARG A 356 -4.79 -4.42 4.71
C ARG A 356 -4.87 -3.32 3.64
N PRO A 357 -4.87 -2.03 4.02
CA PRO A 357 -4.96 -0.94 3.04
C PRO A 357 -3.69 -0.89 2.18
N THR A 358 -3.88 -0.57 0.90
CA THR A 358 -2.81 -0.44 -0.09
C THR A 358 -2.89 0.93 -0.79
N GLY A 359 -3.30 1.00 -2.04
CA GLY A 359 -3.44 2.25 -2.77
C GLY A 359 -4.55 3.13 -2.21
N ILE A 360 -4.33 4.43 -2.26
CA ILE A 360 -5.34 5.45 -1.93
C ILE A 360 -5.37 6.53 -2.99
N ALA A 361 -6.54 7.10 -3.26
CA ALA A 361 -6.69 8.19 -4.20
C ALA A 361 -7.91 9.04 -3.88
N PHE A 362 -7.78 10.37 -4.03
CA PHE A 362 -8.92 11.28 -4.00
C PHE A 362 -9.52 11.47 -5.38
N ALA A 363 -10.83 11.53 -5.44
CA ALA A 363 -11.56 11.91 -6.63
C ALA A 363 -11.88 13.42 -6.63
N ALA A 364 -12.22 13.96 -7.81
CA ALA A 364 -12.60 15.36 -7.96
C ALA A 364 -13.87 15.74 -7.19
N ASP A 365 -14.75 14.77 -6.88
CA ASP A 365 -15.93 14.97 -6.03
C ASP A 365 -15.61 15.03 -4.53
N GLY A 366 -14.34 14.82 -4.16
CA GLY A 366 -13.84 14.78 -2.78
C GLY A 366 -13.88 13.39 -2.13
N SER A 367 -14.43 12.36 -2.77
CA SER A 367 -14.39 10.98 -2.26
C SER A 367 -12.95 10.46 -2.14
N LEU A 368 -12.66 9.76 -1.05
CA LEU A 368 -11.41 9.02 -0.87
C LEU A 368 -11.64 7.55 -1.18
N PHE A 369 -10.85 6.98 -2.09
CA PHE A 369 -10.81 5.55 -2.34
C PHE A 369 -9.63 4.91 -1.61
N VAL A 370 -9.87 3.72 -1.05
CA VAL A 370 -8.87 2.89 -0.36
C VAL A 370 -8.97 1.47 -0.89
N ALA A 371 -7.88 0.95 -1.42
CA ALA A 371 -7.77 -0.45 -1.80
C ALA A 371 -7.35 -1.31 -0.61
N ASP A 372 -7.85 -2.53 -0.54
CA ASP A 372 -7.54 -3.51 0.51
C ASP A 372 -7.19 -4.86 -0.15
N ASP A 373 -5.92 -5.25 -0.13
CA ASP A 373 -5.44 -6.44 -0.84
C ASP A 373 -5.75 -7.74 -0.11
N LEU A 374 -5.95 -7.71 1.21
CA LEU A 374 -6.33 -8.87 1.98
C LEU A 374 -7.82 -9.19 1.83
N ALA A 375 -8.68 -8.17 1.92
CA ALA A 375 -10.11 -8.31 1.74
C ALA A 375 -10.50 -8.44 0.25
N GLY A 376 -9.64 -7.99 -0.66
CA GLY A 376 -9.91 -7.99 -2.11
C GLY A 376 -11.01 -7.00 -2.51
N VAL A 377 -11.04 -5.83 -1.88
CA VAL A 377 -12.09 -4.83 -2.08
C VAL A 377 -11.54 -3.43 -2.29
N ILE A 378 -12.38 -2.57 -2.83
CA ILE A 378 -12.18 -1.12 -2.85
C ILE A 378 -13.22 -0.48 -1.95
N TYR A 379 -12.76 0.34 -1.01
CA TYR A 379 -13.61 1.19 -0.18
C TYR A 379 -13.73 2.59 -0.77
N ARG A 380 -14.90 3.22 -0.60
CA ARG A 380 -15.13 4.64 -0.81
C ARG A 380 -15.49 5.28 0.52
N ILE A 381 -14.83 6.38 0.86
CA ILE A 381 -15.02 7.13 2.10
C ILE A 381 -15.49 8.53 1.76
N ARG A 382 -16.55 8.98 2.42
CA ARG A 382 -17.19 10.30 2.22
C ARG A 382 -17.66 10.88 3.53
N PRO A 383 -17.75 12.22 3.67
CA PRO A 383 -18.49 12.83 4.76
C PRO A 383 -19.97 12.38 4.78
N LYS A 384 -20.55 12.30 5.97
CA LYS A 384 -22.00 12.17 6.14
C LYS A 384 -22.64 13.52 5.88
N HIS A 385 -23.64 13.55 5.03
CA HIS A 385 -24.51 14.71 4.82
C HIS A 385 -25.67 14.71 5.81
#